data_aeadd2b26dfc83231622b837dcfdf358
#
_entry.id   aeadd2b26dfc83231622b837dcfdf358
#
_cell.length_a   1.000
_cell.length_b   1.000
_cell.length_c   1.000
_cell.angle_alpha   90.00
_cell.angle_beta   90.00
_cell.angle_gamma   90.00
#
_symmetry.space_group_name_H-M   'P 1'
#
loop_
_entity.id
_entity.type
_entity.pdbx_description
1 polymer ?
#
loop_
_entity_poly.entity_id
_entity_poly.type
_entity_poly.pdbx_seq_one_letter_code
_entity_poly.pdbx_strand_id
1 'polypeptide(L)'
;MAGRIGPVRAVSRWLVYGSVALCAVVVLLAAGTYWFFLRPSDPLHDSAVADAAKKVDAVEQRFDYDHIYKADDFVHSAGQHPDVTVLSVRGEAHWQTGVTLVLRVVGHGVELGADRSVIDERDVPICFRLDLGPDEDSRADDVDCPAGEPVPVSRDPSLQGVDDRLAKALDKAEPTEASVRAALAGLGIDPAVRQEVLGQGGQVGVALRAAQYDCVMARVTAGGARLWRPSHTQLAPGELSCSAEVALSGVFGRD
;
A
#
# COMPACT_ATOMS: atom_id res chain seq x y z
N MET A 1 -9.82 91.13 -11.59
CA MET A 1 -8.56 90.35 -11.81
C MET A 1 -8.73 89.00 -11.15
N ALA A 2 -9.03 87.98 -11.95
CA ALA A 2 -9.23 86.60 -11.47
C ALA A 2 -7.94 85.76 -11.68
N GLY A 3 -7.31 85.43 -10.55
CA GLY A 3 -6.11 84.61 -10.56
C GLY A 3 -6.46 83.11 -10.79
N ARG A 4 -6.02 82.58 -11.88
CA ARG A 4 -6.06 81.08 -12.18
C ARG A 4 -5.10 80.39 -11.25
N ILE A 5 -5.62 79.58 -10.31
CA ILE A 5 -4.83 78.63 -9.53
C ILE A 5 -4.66 77.31 -10.38
N GLY A 6 -3.44 77.06 -10.77
CA GLY A 6 -3.09 75.99 -11.70
C GLY A 6 -3.19 74.60 -11.12
N PRO A 7 -3.18 73.52 -11.98
CA PRO A 7 -3.47 72.14 -11.65
C PRO A 7 -2.29 71.34 -11.07
N VAL A 8 -1.35 71.97 -10.36
CA VAL A 8 -0.08 71.34 -9.90
C VAL A 8 -0.28 70.36 -8.72
N ARG A 9 -1.40 70.45 -8.00
CA ARG A 9 -1.63 69.58 -6.82
C ARG A 9 -2.16 68.14 -7.15
N ALA A 10 -2.69 67.92 -8.35
CA ALA A 10 -3.20 66.58 -8.73
C ALA A 10 -2.09 65.64 -9.16
N VAL A 11 -1.05 66.11 -9.86
CA VAL A 11 0.06 65.32 -10.39
C VAL A 11 0.92 64.71 -9.26
N SER A 12 1.12 65.44 -8.16
CA SER A 12 1.93 64.95 -7.03
C SER A 12 1.29 63.77 -6.29
N ARG A 13 -0.04 63.73 -6.21
CA ARG A 13 -0.76 62.62 -5.56
C ARG A 13 -0.66 61.31 -6.37
N TRP A 14 -0.77 61.41 -7.68
CA TRP A 14 -0.62 60.25 -8.57
C TRP A 14 0.80 59.64 -8.53
N LEU A 15 1.85 60.48 -8.45
CA LEU A 15 3.23 60.04 -8.30
C LEU A 15 3.47 59.33 -6.96
N VAL A 16 2.87 59.83 -5.85
CA VAL A 16 3.00 59.20 -4.55
C VAL A 16 2.26 57.86 -4.50
N TYR A 17 1.04 57.77 -5.02
CA TYR A 17 0.30 56.49 -5.05
C TYR A 17 0.95 55.47 -6.00
N GLY A 18 1.49 55.92 -7.12
CA GLY A 18 2.23 55.07 -8.06
C GLY A 18 3.51 54.48 -7.45
N SER A 19 4.28 55.29 -6.70
CA SER A 19 5.49 54.82 -6.02
C SER A 19 5.19 53.82 -4.88
N VAL A 20 4.14 54.07 -4.10
CA VAL A 20 3.70 53.16 -3.03
C VAL A 20 3.24 51.80 -3.62
N ALA A 21 2.45 51.83 -4.71
CA ALA A 21 2.02 50.62 -5.38
C ALA A 21 3.20 49.81 -5.96
N LEU A 22 4.18 50.51 -6.58
CA LEU A 22 5.38 49.87 -7.10
C LEU A 22 6.21 49.22 -5.97
N CYS A 23 6.42 49.92 -4.86
CA CYS A 23 7.12 49.38 -3.70
C CYS A 23 6.40 48.14 -3.12
N ALA A 24 5.07 48.17 -3.03
CA ALA A 24 4.29 47.03 -2.55
C ALA A 24 4.47 45.80 -3.48
N VAL A 25 4.43 45.99 -4.79
CA VAL A 25 4.66 44.90 -5.76
C VAL A 25 6.07 44.35 -5.64
N VAL A 26 7.10 45.20 -5.52
CA VAL A 26 8.49 44.76 -5.34
C VAL A 26 8.68 43.96 -4.05
N VAL A 27 8.06 44.42 -2.95
CA VAL A 27 8.11 43.68 -1.67
C VAL A 27 7.40 42.33 -1.76
N LEU A 28 6.25 42.24 -2.42
CA LEU A 28 5.53 41.00 -2.62
C LEU A 28 6.31 40.02 -3.53
N LEU A 29 6.94 40.54 -4.58
CA LEU A 29 7.80 39.73 -5.45
C LEU A 29 9.06 39.28 -4.69
N ALA A 30 9.70 40.13 -3.93
CA ALA A 30 10.86 39.78 -3.10
C ALA A 30 10.51 38.75 -2.01
N ALA A 31 9.36 38.94 -1.34
CA ALA A 31 8.86 37.97 -0.37
C ALA A 31 8.49 36.63 -1.01
N GLY A 32 7.84 36.67 -2.18
CA GLY A 32 7.50 35.47 -2.95
C GLY A 32 8.75 34.71 -3.44
N THR A 33 9.75 35.42 -3.97
CA THR A 33 11.02 34.81 -4.38
C THR A 33 11.81 34.30 -3.18
N TYR A 34 11.85 35.03 -2.08
CA TYR A 34 12.46 34.57 -0.84
C TYR A 34 11.79 33.26 -0.34
N TRP A 35 10.46 33.23 -0.32
CA TRP A 35 9.70 32.05 0.13
C TRP A 35 9.91 30.84 -0.78
N PHE A 36 10.04 31.05 -2.07
CA PHE A 36 10.17 29.97 -3.05
C PHE A 36 11.61 29.46 -3.19
N PHE A 37 12.63 30.33 -3.11
CA PHE A 37 14.04 29.97 -3.36
C PHE A 37 14.89 29.78 -2.10
N LEU A 38 14.47 30.33 -0.95
CA LEU A 38 15.24 30.27 0.28
C LEU A 38 14.55 29.47 1.39
N ARG A 39 13.47 28.75 1.05
CA ARG A 39 12.92 27.74 1.97
C ARG A 39 14.01 26.67 2.17
N PRO A 40 14.46 26.43 3.42
CA PRO A 40 15.43 25.37 3.64
C PRO A 40 14.81 24.06 3.17
N SER A 41 15.38 23.49 2.10
CA SER A 41 15.05 22.12 1.71
C SER A 41 15.62 21.20 2.77
N ASP A 42 14.82 20.26 3.24
CA ASP A 42 15.31 19.11 4.02
C ASP A 42 15.41 17.91 3.08
N PRO A 43 16.57 17.69 2.42
CA PRO A 43 16.73 16.65 1.41
C PRO A 43 16.39 15.27 1.94
N LEU A 44 16.66 15.05 3.23
CA LEU A 44 16.35 13.79 3.90
C LEU A 44 14.85 13.60 4.05
N HIS A 45 14.13 14.65 4.50
CA HIS A 45 12.67 14.61 4.58
C HIS A 45 12.02 14.46 3.21
N ASP A 46 12.48 15.23 2.21
CA ASP A 46 11.96 15.16 0.85
C ASP A 46 12.14 13.76 0.23
N SER A 47 13.29 13.12 0.47
CA SER A 47 13.53 11.74 0.02
C SER A 47 12.67 10.72 0.77
N ALA A 48 12.42 10.92 2.08
CA ALA A 48 11.52 10.08 2.86
C ALA A 48 10.07 10.18 2.37
N VAL A 49 9.59 11.40 2.06
CA VAL A 49 8.25 11.61 1.47
C VAL A 49 8.13 10.90 0.13
N ALA A 50 9.16 11.01 -0.73
CA ALA A 50 9.16 10.33 -2.03
C ALA A 50 9.18 8.80 -1.92
N ASP A 51 9.86 8.23 -0.92
CA ASP A 51 9.84 6.79 -0.65
C ASP A 51 8.48 6.35 -0.09
N ALA A 52 7.93 7.10 0.88
CA ALA A 52 6.62 6.82 1.44
C ALA A 52 5.50 6.92 0.39
N ALA A 53 5.55 7.90 -0.51
CA ALA A 53 4.59 8.04 -1.60
C ALA A 53 4.57 6.81 -2.51
N LYS A 54 5.73 6.22 -2.87
CA LYS A 54 5.79 4.97 -3.64
C LYS A 54 5.14 3.79 -2.92
N LYS A 55 5.25 3.75 -1.59
CA LYS A 55 4.59 2.72 -0.76
C LYS A 55 3.08 2.91 -0.76
N VAL A 56 2.61 4.17 -0.74
CA VAL A 56 1.18 4.50 -0.87
C VAL A 56 0.66 4.10 -2.26
N ASP A 57 1.38 4.44 -3.33
CA ASP A 57 1.03 4.02 -4.69
C ASP A 57 0.90 2.49 -4.80
N ALA A 58 1.77 1.74 -4.12
CA ALA A 58 1.68 0.27 -4.08
C ALA A 58 0.43 -0.23 -3.33
N VAL A 59 0.02 0.49 -2.27
CA VAL A 59 -1.24 0.19 -1.55
C VAL A 59 -2.45 0.46 -2.43
N GLU A 60 -2.50 1.61 -3.13
CA GLU A 60 -3.58 1.95 -4.06
C GLU A 60 -3.68 0.96 -5.21
N GLN A 61 -2.56 0.62 -5.85
CA GLN A 61 -2.52 -0.43 -6.89
C GLN A 61 -3.06 -1.77 -6.38
N ARG A 62 -2.83 -2.08 -5.10
CA ARG A 62 -3.38 -3.29 -4.49
C ARG A 62 -4.89 -3.20 -4.33
N PHE A 63 -5.44 -2.05 -3.96
CA PHE A 63 -6.88 -1.84 -3.87
C PHE A 63 -7.57 -2.08 -5.21
N ASP A 64 -7.01 -1.53 -6.29
CA ASP A 64 -7.52 -1.70 -7.65
C ASP A 64 -7.41 -3.16 -8.11
N TYR A 65 -6.27 -3.79 -7.83
CA TYR A 65 -6.01 -5.17 -8.23
C TYR A 65 -6.93 -6.16 -7.54
N ASP A 66 -7.25 -5.93 -6.26
CA ASP A 66 -8.15 -6.78 -5.47
C ASP A 66 -9.62 -6.37 -5.60
N HIS A 67 -9.93 -5.34 -6.40
CA HIS A 67 -11.28 -4.80 -6.60
C HIS A 67 -11.98 -4.47 -5.28
N ILE A 68 -11.27 -3.79 -4.39
CA ILE A 68 -11.77 -3.41 -3.06
C ILE A 68 -12.72 -2.23 -3.19
N TYR A 69 -13.81 -2.24 -2.41
CA TYR A 69 -14.80 -1.16 -2.43
C TYR A 69 -15.43 -0.84 -1.08
N LYS A 70 -15.20 -1.64 -0.03
CA LYS A 70 -15.71 -1.38 1.33
C LYS A 70 -14.62 -0.80 2.20
N ALA A 71 -15.01 0.08 3.11
CA ALA A 71 -14.09 0.74 4.04
C ALA A 71 -13.27 -0.27 4.87
N ASP A 72 -13.89 -1.31 5.39
CA ASP A 72 -13.22 -2.34 6.20
C ASP A 72 -12.20 -3.13 5.39
N ASP A 73 -12.50 -3.43 4.11
CA ASP A 73 -11.60 -4.16 3.22
C ASP A 73 -10.39 -3.29 2.84
N PHE A 74 -10.57 -1.96 2.64
CA PHE A 74 -9.48 -1.01 2.45
C PHE A 74 -8.56 -0.96 3.67
N VAL A 75 -9.14 -0.85 4.87
CA VAL A 75 -8.39 -0.86 6.13
C VAL A 75 -7.59 -2.15 6.28
N HIS A 76 -8.24 -3.30 6.06
CA HIS A 76 -7.60 -4.61 6.14
C HIS A 76 -6.44 -4.71 5.14
N SER A 77 -6.67 -4.39 3.87
CA SER A 77 -5.65 -4.48 2.81
C SER A 77 -4.46 -3.54 3.07
N ALA A 78 -4.71 -2.27 3.44
CA ALA A 78 -3.64 -1.33 3.79
C ALA A 78 -2.80 -1.83 4.97
N GLY A 79 -3.45 -2.42 5.99
CA GLY A 79 -2.79 -2.95 7.18
C GLY A 79 -1.93 -4.20 6.91
N GLN A 80 -2.04 -4.85 5.75
CA GLN A 80 -1.16 -5.98 5.40
C GLN A 80 0.27 -5.51 5.03
N HIS A 81 0.45 -4.23 4.65
CA HIS A 81 1.78 -3.69 4.36
C HIS A 81 2.57 -3.43 5.64
N PRO A 82 3.84 -3.89 5.73
CA PRO A 82 4.63 -3.82 6.96
C PRO A 82 4.90 -2.39 7.43
N ASP A 83 5.08 -1.47 6.49
CA ASP A 83 5.45 -0.07 6.74
C ASP A 83 4.24 0.86 6.83
N VAL A 84 3.02 0.32 6.77
CA VAL A 84 1.78 1.08 6.73
C VAL A 84 0.96 0.85 7.99
N THR A 85 0.46 1.94 8.56
CA THR A 85 -0.44 1.93 9.72
C THR A 85 -1.67 2.76 9.37
N VAL A 86 -2.86 2.21 9.48
CA VAL A 86 -4.12 2.95 9.30
C VAL A 86 -4.42 3.74 10.56
N LEU A 87 -4.51 5.07 10.46
CA LEU A 87 -4.81 5.96 11.59
C LEU A 87 -6.29 6.29 11.69
N SER A 88 -6.96 6.42 10.56
CA SER A 88 -8.40 6.66 10.55
C SER A 88 -9.03 6.18 9.25
N VAL A 89 -10.32 5.89 9.32
CA VAL A 89 -11.18 5.56 8.18
C VAL A 89 -12.51 6.29 8.32
N ARG A 90 -13.06 6.79 7.21
CA ARG A 90 -14.37 7.41 7.12
C ARG A 90 -15.06 6.95 5.85
N GLY A 91 -16.40 6.92 5.86
CA GLY A 91 -17.21 6.43 4.74
C GLY A 91 -17.48 4.93 4.87
N GLU A 92 -18.27 4.37 3.96
CA GLU A 92 -18.70 2.96 4.00
C GLU A 92 -18.29 2.21 2.73
N ALA A 93 -18.50 2.83 1.57
CA ALA A 93 -18.21 2.20 0.29
C ALA A 93 -17.79 3.23 -0.76
N HIS A 94 -16.86 2.83 -1.60
CA HIS A 94 -16.25 3.63 -2.66
C HIS A 94 -17.30 4.32 -3.58
N TRP A 95 -18.32 3.62 -4.03
CA TRP A 95 -19.33 4.14 -4.96
C TRP A 95 -20.54 4.83 -4.32
N GLN A 96 -20.63 4.91 -3.01
CA GLN A 96 -21.74 5.58 -2.32
C GLN A 96 -21.30 6.94 -1.77
N THR A 97 -20.56 6.88 -0.67
CA THR A 97 -20.10 8.06 0.08
C THR A 97 -18.63 8.36 -0.12
N GLY A 98 -17.94 7.51 -0.88
CA GLY A 98 -16.49 7.47 -0.89
C GLY A 98 -15.92 6.90 0.42
N VAL A 99 -14.63 6.63 0.41
CA VAL A 99 -13.89 6.21 1.61
C VAL A 99 -12.65 7.09 1.75
N THR A 100 -12.49 7.73 2.89
CA THR A 100 -11.28 8.50 3.21
C THR A 100 -10.45 7.69 4.21
N LEU A 101 -9.20 7.41 3.88
CA LEU A 101 -8.21 6.80 4.76
C LEU A 101 -7.15 7.83 5.15
N VAL A 102 -6.65 7.73 6.38
CA VAL A 102 -5.38 8.37 6.76
C VAL A 102 -4.41 7.27 7.13
N LEU A 103 -3.34 7.20 6.37
CA LEU A 103 -2.27 6.22 6.52
C LEU A 103 -1.03 6.89 7.08
N ARG A 104 -0.38 6.27 8.05
CA ARG A 104 0.99 6.59 8.45
C ARG A 104 1.91 5.59 7.79
N VAL A 105 2.83 6.08 6.98
CA VAL A 105 3.78 5.27 6.22
C VAL A 105 5.20 5.63 6.64
N VAL A 106 6.03 4.64 6.89
CA VAL A 106 7.44 4.85 7.20
C VAL A 106 8.21 5.00 5.89
N GLY A 107 8.66 6.23 5.60
CA GLY A 107 9.52 6.52 4.47
C GLY A 107 10.99 6.48 4.85
N HIS A 108 11.83 5.90 4.00
CA HIS A 108 13.28 5.89 4.19
C HIS A 108 13.90 7.14 3.56
N GLY A 109 14.37 8.04 4.41
CA GLY A 109 15.03 9.28 4.01
C GLY A 109 16.52 9.09 3.86
N VAL A 110 17.10 9.61 2.78
CA VAL A 110 18.53 9.58 2.50
C VAL A 110 18.99 10.97 2.07
N GLU A 111 20.01 11.49 2.75
CA GLU A 111 20.72 12.69 2.32
C GLU A 111 22.04 12.31 1.65
N LEU A 112 22.25 12.80 0.43
CA LEU A 112 23.42 12.52 -0.37
C LEU A 112 24.35 13.73 -0.44
N GLY A 113 25.67 13.50 -0.30
CA GLY A 113 26.70 14.48 -0.56
C GLY A 113 26.86 14.81 -2.05
N ALA A 114 27.65 15.83 -2.35
CA ALA A 114 27.95 16.22 -3.73
C ALA A 114 28.63 15.11 -4.55
N ASP A 115 29.31 14.19 -3.91
CA ASP A 115 29.95 13.00 -4.49
C ASP A 115 29.04 11.76 -4.50
N ARG A 116 27.75 11.94 -4.12
CA ARG A 116 26.74 10.89 -3.96
C ARG A 116 27.04 9.91 -2.81
N SER A 117 27.93 10.22 -1.90
CA SER A 117 28.06 9.49 -0.65
C SER A 117 26.84 9.75 0.24
N VAL A 118 26.41 8.75 1.00
CA VAL A 118 25.35 8.92 2.00
C VAL A 118 25.93 9.70 3.18
N ILE A 119 25.31 10.87 3.49
CA ILE A 119 25.66 11.71 4.64
C ILE A 119 24.82 11.32 5.85
N ASP A 120 23.51 11.15 5.66
CA ASP A 120 22.57 10.76 6.70
C ASP A 120 21.46 9.89 6.10
N GLU A 121 20.94 8.95 6.89
CA GLU A 121 19.81 8.11 6.55
C GLU A 121 18.96 7.83 7.78
N ARG A 122 17.64 7.90 7.65
CA ARG A 122 16.71 7.56 8.73
C ARG A 122 15.30 7.29 8.23
N ASP A 123 14.57 6.55 9.03
CA ASP A 123 13.15 6.31 8.80
C ASP A 123 12.32 7.46 9.37
N VAL A 124 11.41 7.99 8.55
CA VAL A 124 10.55 9.13 8.89
C VAL A 124 9.08 8.72 8.72
N PRO A 125 8.23 8.84 9.76
CA PRO A 125 6.82 8.60 9.61
C PRO A 125 6.16 9.79 8.89
N ILE A 126 5.51 9.49 7.76
CA ILE A 126 4.76 10.45 6.93
C ILE A 126 3.29 10.02 6.91
N CYS A 127 2.38 10.98 6.99
CA CYS A 127 0.95 10.68 6.92
C CYS A 127 0.37 11.13 5.58
N PHE A 128 -0.43 10.25 4.97
CA PHE A 128 -1.14 10.49 3.72
C PHE A 128 -2.63 10.34 3.93
N ARG A 129 -3.40 11.25 3.31
CA ARG A 129 -4.83 11.11 3.18
C ARG A 129 -5.14 10.62 1.78
N LEU A 130 -5.89 9.53 1.70
CA LEU A 130 -6.41 8.96 0.48
C LEU A 130 -7.92 9.16 0.46
N ASP A 131 -8.40 9.84 -0.56
CA ASP A 131 -9.83 10.00 -0.81
C ASP A 131 -10.21 9.08 -1.98
N LEU A 132 -10.91 7.98 -1.66
CA LEU A 132 -11.28 6.91 -2.58
C LEU A 132 -12.77 7.05 -2.90
N GLY A 133 -13.10 7.54 -4.08
CA GLY A 133 -14.48 7.78 -4.50
C GLY A 133 -14.67 7.64 -6.00
N PRO A 134 -15.92 7.54 -6.49
CA PRO A 134 -16.20 7.34 -7.91
C PRO A 134 -15.84 8.56 -8.78
N ASP A 135 -15.81 9.76 -8.17
CA ASP A 135 -15.57 11.03 -8.86
C ASP A 135 -14.20 11.64 -8.52
N GLU A 136 -13.41 10.95 -7.70
CA GLU A 136 -12.09 11.42 -7.28
C GLU A 136 -11.02 10.54 -7.93
N ASP A 137 -10.12 11.18 -8.66
CA ASP A 137 -8.83 10.56 -8.93
C ASP A 137 -8.20 10.34 -7.55
N SER A 138 -8.02 9.09 -7.15
CA SER A 138 -7.39 8.74 -5.87
C SER A 138 -6.09 9.53 -5.76
N ARG A 139 -6.10 10.56 -4.91
CA ARG A 139 -4.96 11.44 -4.72
C ARG A 139 -4.47 11.25 -3.31
N ALA A 140 -3.24 10.81 -3.18
CA ALA A 140 -2.57 10.77 -1.90
C ALA A 140 -1.99 12.16 -1.62
N ASP A 141 -2.61 12.91 -0.70
CA ASP A 141 -2.05 14.15 -0.19
C ASP A 141 -1.29 13.88 1.11
N ASP A 142 -0.07 14.40 1.26
CA ASP A 142 0.61 14.41 2.55
C ASP A 142 -0.10 15.37 3.52
N VAL A 143 -0.30 14.89 4.73
CA VAL A 143 -1.04 15.61 5.77
C VAL A 143 -0.34 15.50 7.12
N ASP A 144 -0.66 16.43 8.02
CA ASP A 144 -0.24 16.29 9.41
C ASP A 144 -0.81 15.01 10.01
N CYS A 145 0.03 14.23 10.69
CA CYS A 145 -0.41 13.00 11.33
C CYS A 145 -1.43 13.30 12.44
N PRO A 146 -2.67 12.78 12.33
CA PRO A 146 -3.65 12.96 13.38
C PRO A 146 -3.20 12.28 14.67
N ALA A 147 -3.51 12.93 15.79
CA ALA A 147 -3.33 12.32 17.09
C ALA A 147 -4.39 11.22 17.31
N GLY A 148 -3.98 10.08 17.83
CA GLY A 148 -4.90 8.98 18.13
C GLY A 148 -4.21 7.61 18.06
N GLU A 149 -4.93 6.60 18.55
CA GLU A 149 -4.48 5.21 18.38
C GLU A 149 -4.79 4.73 16.96
N PRO A 150 -3.90 3.92 16.37
CA PRO A 150 -4.15 3.30 15.07
C PRO A 150 -5.40 2.42 15.08
N VAL A 151 -6.04 2.32 13.92
CA VAL A 151 -7.12 1.35 13.71
C VAL A 151 -6.53 -0.06 13.84
N PRO A 152 -7.07 -0.92 14.71
CA PRO A 152 -6.56 -2.27 14.86
C PRO A 152 -6.83 -3.08 13.60
N VAL A 153 -5.76 -3.62 13.00
CA VAL A 153 -5.84 -4.49 11.82
C VAL A 153 -5.19 -5.83 12.15
N SER A 154 -5.93 -6.92 11.95
CA SER A 154 -5.35 -8.27 12.01
C SER A 154 -4.54 -8.53 10.74
N ARG A 155 -3.31 -9.01 10.90
CA ARG A 155 -2.51 -9.46 9.77
C ARG A 155 -2.92 -10.87 9.35
N ASP A 156 -3.03 -11.04 8.05
CA ASP A 156 -3.24 -12.38 7.50
C ASP A 156 -1.99 -13.24 7.73
N PRO A 157 -2.17 -14.55 7.98
CA PRO A 157 -1.07 -15.49 7.94
C PRO A 157 -0.49 -15.51 6.51
N SER A 158 0.75 -15.97 6.35
CA SER A 158 1.40 -16.04 5.04
C SER A 158 1.98 -17.43 4.79
N LEU A 159 1.87 -17.86 3.53
CA LEU A 159 2.53 -19.06 3.00
C LEU A 159 3.85 -18.73 2.28
N GLN A 160 4.38 -17.53 2.45
CA GLN A 160 5.66 -17.17 1.85
C GLN A 160 6.78 -18.08 2.36
N GLY A 161 7.59 -18.61 1.44
CA GLY A 161 8.73 -19.49 1.76
C GLY A 161 8.36 -20.86 2.29
N VAL A 162 7.08 -21.29 2.21
CA VAL A 162 6.64 -22.62 2.65
C VAL A 162 6.95 -23.70 1.60
N ASP A 163 7.07 -23.36 0.33
CA ASP A 163 7.07 -24.29 -0.81
C ASP A 163 8.13 -25.38 -0.70
N ASP A 164 9.39 -25.01 -0.49
CA ASP A 164 10.50 -25.98 -0.40
C ASP A 164 10.35 -26.93 0.80
N ARG A 165 9.87 -26.39 1.94
CA ARG A 165 9.65 -27.21 3.13
C ARG A 165 8.48 -28.16 2.93
N LEU A 166 7.42 -27.66 2.32
CA LEU A 166 6.22 -28.45 1.99
C LEU A 166 6.56 -29.55 0.99
N ALA A 167 7.25 -29.22 -0.11
CA ALA A 167 7.69 -30.20 -1.09
C ALA A 167 8.49 -31.32 -0.44
N LYS A 168 9.52 -30.98 0.33
CA LYS A 168 10.39 -31.97 1.01
C LYS A 168 9.63 -32.85 2.02
N ALA A 169 8.62 -32.30 2.69
CA ALA A 169 7.82 -33.03 3.66
C ALA A 169 6.86 -33.97 2.97
N LEU A 170 6.19 -33.51 1.90
CA LEU A 170 5.22 -34.31 1.15
C LEU A 170 5.87 -35.39 0.27
N ASP A 171 7.07 -35.17 -0.26
CA ASP A 171 7.83 -36.22 -1.00
C ASP A 171 8.19 -37.44 -0.15
N LYS A 172 8.28 -37.25 1.18
CA LYS A 172 8.56 -38.34 2.13
C LYS A 172 7.29 -38.99 2.69
N ALA A 173 6.14 -38.37 2.46
CA ALA A 173 4.88 -38.86 2.98
C ALA A 173 4.31 -39.96 2.10
N GLU A 174 3.77 -41.02 2.71
CA GLU A 174 2.94 -41.97 2.00
C GLU A 174 1.66 -41.27 1.48
N PRO A 175 1.09 -41.70 0.33
CA PRO A 175 -0.12 -41.14 -0.22
C PRO A 175 -1.39 -41.58 0.56
N THR A 176 -1.37 -41.29 1.87
CA THR A 176 -2.47 -41.49 2.81
C THR A 176 -2.75 -40.18 3.57
N GLU A 177 -4.00 -39.93 3.88
CA GLU A 177 -4.35 -38.68 4.62
C GLU A 177 -3.60 -38.61 5.96
N ALA A 178 -3.47 -39.69 6.68
CA ALA A 178 -2.79 -39.71 7.97
C ALA A 178 -1.31 -39.30 7.87
N SER A 179 -0.59 -39.88 6.88
CA SER A 179 0.82 -39.55 6.64
C SER A 179 1.00 -38.11 6.20
N VAL A 180 0.15 -37.63 5.28
CA VAL A 180 0.19 -36.22 4.79
C VAL A 180 -0.14 -35.24 5.92
N ARG A 181 -1.16 -35.48 6.74
CA ARG A 181 -1.47 -34.64 7.92
C ARG A 181 -0.33 -34.61 8.93
N ALA A 182 0.33 -35.72 9.17
CA ALA A 182 1.52 -35.78 10.03
C ALA A 182 2.67 -34.93 9.46
N ALA A 183 2.90 -35.02 8.13
CA ALA A 183 3.92 -34.23 7.46
C ALA A 183 3.62 -32.69 7.56
N LEU A 184 2.37 -32.29 7.38
CA LEU A 184 1.95 -30.88 7.53
C LEU A 184 2.12 -30.38 8.97
N ALA A 185 1.74 -31.19 9.96
CA ALA A 185 1.90 -30.82 11.38
C ALA A 185 3.37 -30.56 11.76
N GLY A 186 4.31 -31.24 11.13
CA GLY A 186 5.75 -31.06 11.32
C GLY A 186 6.32 -29.75 10.73
N LEU A 187 5.56 -29.02 9.91
CA LEU A 187 6.03 -27.81 9.24
C LEU A 187 5.92 -26.54 10.07
N GLY A 188 5.17 -26.57 11.20
CA GLY A 188 4.94 -25.38 12.01
C GLY A 188 4.23 -24.26 11.24
N ILE A 189 3.27 -24.61 10.39
CA ILE A 189 2.42 -23.66 9.66
C ILE A 189 1.56 -22.91 10.68
N ASP A 190 1.37 -21.60 10.46
CA ASP A 190 0.50 -20.79 11.31
C ASP A 190 -0.88 -21.46 11.45
N PRO A 191 -1.41 -21.62 12.66
CA PRO A 191 -2.69 -22.27 12.90
C PRO A 191 -3.88 -21.54 12.26
N ALA A 192 -3.75 -20.26 11.91
CA ALA A 192 -4.75 -19.50 11.18
C ALA A 192 -4.82 -19.87 9.69
N VAL A 193 -3.80 -20.55 9.14
CA VAL A 193 -3.82 -21.08 7.78
C VAL A 193 -4.82 -22.23 7.69
N ARG A 194 -5.82 -22.08 6.82
CA ARG A 194 -6.77 -23.15 6.53
C ARG A 194 -6.06 -24.28 5.80
N GLN A 195 -6.17 -25.51 6.33
CA GLN A 195 -5.56 -26.70 5.79
C GLN A 195 -6.63 -27.71 5.40
N GLU A 196 -6.62 -28.14 4.15
CA GLU A 196 -7.49 -29.20 3.65
C GLU A 196 -6.64 -30.38 3.16
N VAL A 197 -7.02 -31.58 3.53
CA VAL A 197 -6.39 -32.83 3.08
C VAL A 197 -7.50 -33.82 2.74
N LEU A 198 -7.46 -34.36 1.51
CA LEU A 198 -8.46 -35.29 0.99
C LEU A 198 -7.76 -36.44 0.26
N GLY A 199 -8.04 -37.64 0.69
CA GLY A 199 -7.55 -38.87 0.04
C GLY A 199 -8.59 -39.44 -0.92
N GLN A 200 -8.16 -39.78 -2.15
CA GLN A 200 -9.01 -40.42 -3.14
C GLN A 200 -8.18 -41.24 -4.13
N GLY A 201 -8.55 -42.49 -4.35
CA GLY A 201 -7.95 -43.32 -5.40
C GLY A 201 -6.43 -43.54 -5.26
N GLY A 202 -5.91 -43.64 -4.04
CA GLY A 202 -4.46 -43.82 -3.80
C GLY A 202 -3.65 -42.53 -3.99
N GLN A 203 -4.31 -41.38 -4.03
CA GLN A 203 -3.70 -40.06 -4.09
C GLN A 203 -4.25 -39.20 -2.95
N VAL A 204 -3.50 -38.18 -2.56
CA VAL A 204 -3.93 -37.22 -1.54
C VAL A 204 -3.78 -35.79 -2.08
N GLY A 205 -4.89 -35.05 -2.10
CA GLY A 205 -4.91 -33.63 -2.36
C GLY A 205 -4.69 -32.84 -1.07
N VAL A 206 -3.93 -31.79 -1.19
CA VAL A 206 -3.63 -30.83 -0.12
C VAL A 206 -3.93 -29.43 -0.61
N ALA A 207 -4.59 -28.62 0.22
CA ALA A 207 -4.68 -27.20 0.00
C ALA A 207 -4.37 -26.46 1.30
N LEU A 208 -3.51 -25.45 1.20
CA LEU A 208 -3.18 -24.50 2.26
C LEU A 208 -3.63 -23.14 1.78
N ARG A 209 -4.44 -22.43 2.58
CA ARG A 209 -4.92 -21.09 2.27
C ARG A 209 -4.69 -20.15 3.45
N ALA A 210 -3.86 -19.14 3.27
CA ALA A 210 -3.58 -18.11 4.25
C ALA A 210 -4.49 -16.89 4.06
N ALA A 211 -4.66 -16.43 2.82
CA ALA A 211 -5.50 -15.31 2.44
C ALA A 211 -6.25 -15.61 1.13
N GLN A 212 -7.04 -14.66 0.64
CA GLN A 212 -7.81 -14.83 -0.61
C GLN A 212 -6.94 -15.29 -1.77
N TYR A 213 -5.76 -14.70 -1.91
CA TYR A 213 -4.84 -14.95 -3.02
C TYR A 213 -3.55 -15.67 -2.62
N ASP A 214 -3.42 -16.07 -1.35
CA ASP A 214 -2.28 -16.85 -0.86
C ASP A 214 -2.70 -18.29 -0.64
N CYS A 215 -2.48 -19.09 -1.68
CA CYS A 215 -2.86 -20.50 -1.77
C CYS A 215 -1.72 -21.34 -2.32
N VAL A 216 -1.47 -22.47 -1.66
CA VAL A 216 -0.61 -23.54 -2.17
C VAL A 216 -1.39 -24.82 -2.23
N MET A 217 -1.39 -25.48 -3.37
CA MET A 217 -1.99 -26.80 -3.55
C MET A 217 -0.91 -27.84 -3.86
N ALA A 218 -1.14 -29.07 -3.40
CA ALA A 218 -0.27 -30.19 -3.72
C ALA A 218 -1.09 -31.44 -3.95
N ARG A 219 -0.53 -32.34 -4.80
CA ARG A 219 -1.02 -33.71 -4.99
C ARG A 219 0.10 -34.69 -4.67
N VAL A 220 -0.16 -35.56 -3.73
CA VAL A 220 0.76 -36.62 -3.29
C VAL A 220 0.30 -37.94 -3.91
N THR A 221 1.22 -38.62 -4.57
CA THR A 221 1.02 -39.94 -5.22
C THR A 221 2.15 -40.87 -4.82
N ALA A 222 2.08 -42.13 -5.22
CA ALA A 222 3.19 -43.09 -5.07
C ALA A 222 4.48 -42.64 -5.81
N GLY A 223 4.36 -41.73 -6.80
CA GLY A 223 5.49 -41.17 -7.56
C GLY A 223 6.06 -39.88 -6.98
N GLY A 224 5.59 -39.44 -5.81
CA GLY A 224 6.02 -38.18 -5.16
C GLY A 224 4.95 -37.11 -5.13
N ALA A 225 5.33 -35.94 -4.66
CA ALA A 225 4.46 -34.79 -4.51
C ALA A 225 4.66 -33.75 -5.64
N ARG A 226 3.56 -33.15 -6.11
CA ARG A 226 3.60 -32.01 -7.02
C ARG A 226 2.90 -30.86 -6.36
N LEU A 227 3.60 -29.71 -6.30
CA LEU A 227 3.09 -28.45 -5.76
C LEU A 227 2.68 -27.51 -6.88
N TRP A 228 1.71 -26.65 -6.56
CA TRP A 228 1.24 -25.61 -7.45
C TRP A 228 0.74 -24.41 -6.66
N ARG A 229 1.13 -23.20 -7.12
CA ARG A 229 0.55 -21.94 -6.67
C ARG A 229 -0.34 -21.40 -7.79
N PRO A 230 -1.67 -21.34 -7.58
CA PRO A 230 -2.54 -20.68 -8.53
C PRO A 230 -2.18 -19.19 -8.66
N SER A 231 -2.33 -18.65 -9.86
CA SER A 231 -2.19 -17.21 -10.07
C SER A 231 -3.34 -16.44 -9.40
N HIS A 232 -3.14 -15.13 -9.20
CA HIS A 232 -4.18 -14.25 -8.67
C HIS A 232 -5.47 -14.34 -9.49
N THR A 233 -5.38 -14.31 -10.83
CA THR A 233 -6.55 -14.45 -11.72
C THR A 233 -7.29 -15.75 -11.51
N GLN A 234 -6.56 -16.86 -11.28
CA GLN A 234 -7.18 -18.15 -11.01
C GLN A 234 -7.88 -18.22 -9.65
N LEU A 235 -7.45 -17.41 -8.68
CA LEU A 235 -8.05 -17.34 -7.34
C LEU A 235 -9.12 -16.23 -7.22
N ALA A 236 -9.43 -15.54 -8.32
CA ALA A 236 -10.47 -14.52 -8.33
C ALA A 236 -11.83 -15.10 -7.91
N PRO A 237 -12.70 -14.32 -7.28
CA PRO A 237 -14.02 -14.79 -6.86
C PRO A 237 -14.81 -15.41 -8.01
N GLY A 238 -15.27 -16.64 -7.82
CA GLY A 238 -16.02 -17.38 -8.85
C GLY A 238 -15.18 -18.24 -9.78
N GLU A 239 -13.85 -18.13 -9.72
CA GLU A 239 -12.92 -18.94 -10.51
C GLU A 239 -12.51 -20.22 -9.75
N LEU A 240 -11.24 -20.44 -9.50
CA LEU A 240 -10.73 -21.66 -8.91
C LEU A 240 -10.77 -21.63 -7.38
N SER A 241 -11.30 -22.68 -6.76
CA SER A 241 -11.24 -22.83 -5.31
C SER A 241 -9.88 -23.36 -4.86
N CYS A 242 -9.29 -22.73 -3.83
CA CYS A 242 -8.14 -23.29 -3.11
C CYS A 242 -8.64 -24.44 -2.22
N SER A 243 -8.71 -25.65 -2.76
CA SER A 243 -9.25 -26.84 -2.08
C SER A 243 -8.49 -28.12 -2.41
N ALA A 244 -8.54 -29.09 -1.49
CA ALA A 244 -7.92 -30.39 -1.69
C ALA A 244 -8.56 -31.19 -2.85
N GLU A 245 -9.84 -30.96 -3.14
CA GLU A 245 -10.55 -31.56 -4.27
C GLU A 245 -9.99 -31.04 -5.61
N VAL A 246 -9.78 -29.75 -5.74
CA VAL A 246 -9.13 -29.15 -6.92
C VAL A 246 -7.72 -29.69 -7.09
N ALA A 247 -6.96 -29.87 -6.00
CA ALA A 247 -5.64 -30.45 -6.04
C ALA A 247 -5.65 -31.89 -6.61
N LEU A 248 -6.71 -32.64 -6.39
CA LEU A 248 -6.89 -33.99 -6.94
C LEU A 248 -7.33 -34.04 -8.40
N SER A 249 -8.03 -32.99 -8.88
CA SER A 249 -8.64 -32.98 -10.20
C SER A 249 -7.65 -33.09 -11.36
N GLY A 250 -6.36 -32.88 -11.11
CA GLY A 250 -5.31 -32.93 -12.13
C GLY A 250 -5.33 -31.79 -13.13
N VAL A 251 -6.21 -30.79 -12.91
CA VAL A 251 -6.29 -29.59 -13.76
C VAL A 251 -5.13 -28.65 -13.50
N PHE A 252 -4.52 -28.75 -12.31
CA PHE A 252 -3.38 -27.93 -11.94
C PHE A 252 -2.06 -28.48 -12.50
N GLY A 253 -1.14 -27.57 -12.85
CA GLY A 253 0.19 -27.95 -13.33
C GLY A 253 0.20 -28.51 -14.75
N ARG A 254 -0.71 -28.10 -15.58
CA ARG A 254 -0.54 -28.19 -17.03
C ARG A 254 0.16 -26.90 -17.47
N ASP A 255 1.46 -27.02 -17.72
CA ASP A 255 2.25 -26.05 -18.44
C ASP A 255 1.92 -26.11 -19.93
#